data_506caed637ba2eff89ce004446a6336f
#
_entry.id   506caed637ba2eff89ce004446a6336f
#
_cell.length_a   1.000
_cell.length_b   1.000
_cell.length_c   1.000
_cell.angle_alpha   90.00
_cell.angle_beta   90.00
_cell.angle_gamma   90.00
#
_symmetry.space_group_name_H-M   'P 1'
#
loop_
_entity.id
_entity.type
_entity.pdbx_description
1 polymer ?
#
loop_
_entity_poly.entity_id
_entity_poly.type
_entity_poly.pdbx_seq_one_letter_code
_entity_poly.pdbx_strand_id
1 'polypeptide(L)'
;EMPVVNNTFTVLFTESTDEELRLCYRMQFDESYVPEDYFLIPGTFSLQMRDVFNLTALPGADGSVGANDFAIKDVPKVWRANVLGSSVDDQIGFQINGQCEMVPYVVSGFTYTFHYDSVEGEEAFPLCYKFVGEEVVVFPEITVRVGHLDTLTSTTGSPNVLMIHSSKSFAVQGVAVADGDKLFLAAEPCEAPEEVVTVTNGAVVFSASTAGALHVCYKFATEPF
;
A
#
# COMPACT_ATOMS: atom_id res chain seq x y z
N GLU A 1 -28.58 -9.26 -20.50
CA GLU A 1 -29.29 -8.33 -21.39
C GLU A 1 -29.55 -7.02 -20.69
N MET A 2 -29.27 -5.91 -21.35
CA MET A 2 -29.48 -4.58 -20.80
C MET A 2 -30.43 -3.81 -21.68
N PRO A 3 -31.48 -3.19 -21.12
CA PRO A 3 -32.41 -2.38 -21.91
C PRO A 3 -31.73 -1.08 -22.35
N VAL A 4 -31.96 -0.70 -23.60
CA VAL A 4 -31.61 0.63 -24.11
C VAL A 4 -32.78 1.57 -23.84
N VAL A 5 -32.55 2.62 -23.04
CA VAL A 5 -33.54 3.63 -22.69
C VAL A 5 -33.05 4.99 -23.20
N ASN A 6 -33.85 5.69 -23.96
CA ASN A 6 -33.49 6.99 -24.54
C ASN A 6 -32.17 6.97 -25.34
N ASN A 7 -31.91 5.90 -26.10
CA ASN A 7 -30.68 5.65 -26.84
C ASN A 7 -29.40 5.51 -25.97
N THR A 8 -29.58 5.24 -24.70
CA THR A 8 -28.47 5.00 -23.75
C THR A 8 -28.65 3.68 -23.03
N PHE A 9 -27.55 3.05 -22.69
CA PHE A 9 -27.51 1.87 -21.83
C PHE A 9 -26.32 1.98 -20.89
N THR A 10 -26.46 1.34 -19.72
CA THR A 10 -25.38 1.30 -18.72
C THR A 10 -24.90 -0.14 -18.56
N VAL A 11 -23.61 -0.35 -18.61
CA VAL A 11 -22.96 -1.64 -18.40
C VAL A 11 -22.20 -1.57 -17.08
N LEU A 12 -22.42 -2.55 -16.22
CA LEU A 12 -21.59 -2.79 -15.05
C LEU A 12 -20.87 -4.12 -15.27
N PHE A 13 -19.56 -4.08 -15.30
CA PHE A 13 -18.73 -5.27 -15.32
C PHE A 13 -18.35 -5.64 -13.88
N THR A 14 -18.61 -6.88 -13.49
CA THR A 14 -18.30 -7.42 -12.17
C THR A 14 -17.07 -8.31 -12.15
N GLU A 15 -16.56 -8.63 -13.33
CA GLU A 15 -15.36 -9.46 -13.52
C GLU A 15 -14.46 -8.79 -14.57
N SER A 16 -13.16 -8.81 -14.33
CA SER A 16 -12.17 -8.30 -15.27
C SER A 16 -11.80 -9.38 -16.29
N THR A 17 -11.57 -8.97 -17.52
CA THR A 17 -11.08 -9.84 -18.60
C THR A 17 -10.08 -9.08 -19.47
N ASP A 18 -9.04 -9.78 -19.93
CA ASP A 18 -8.07 -9.29 -20.91
C ASP A 18 -8.55 -9.40 -22.35
N GLU A 19 -9.75 -9.96 -22.56
CA GLU A 19 -10.35 -10.08 -23.87
C GLU A 19 -11.01 -8.78 -24.31
N GLU A 20 -10.90 -8.50 -25.59
CA GLU A 20 -11.63 -7.40 -26.22
C GLU A 20 -13.12 -7.74 -26.32
N LEU A 21 -13.95 -6.97 -25.63
CA LEU A 21 -15.39 -7.15 -25.64
C LEU A 21 -16.00 -6.45 -26.85
N ARG A 22 -16.91 -7.14 -27.52
CA ARG A 22 -17.62 -6.62 -28.70
C ARG A 22 -19.07 -6.38 -28.39
N LEU A 23 -19.62 -5.28 -28.92
CA LEU A 23 -21.01 -4.94 -28.74
C LEU A 23 -21.89 -5.74 -29.69
N CYS A 24 -22.84 -6.50 -29.14
CA CYS A 24 -23.91 -7.14 -29.89
C CYS A 24 -25.23 -6.42 -29.59
N TYR A 25 -25.96 -6.08 -30.61
CA TYR A 25 -27.23 -5.36 -30.50
C TYR A 25 -28.36 -6.18 -31.09
N ARG A 26 -29.51 -6.19 -30.41
CA ARG A 26 -30.77 -6.79 -30.93
C ARG A 26 -31.87 -5.73 -31.00
N MET A 27 -32.53 -5.66 -32.10
CA MET A 27 -33.73 -4.83 -32.24
C MET A 27 -34.93 -5.53 -31.57
N GLN A 28 -35.70 -4.77 -30.80
CA GLN A 28 -36.85 -5.29 -30.04
C GLN A 28 -38.08 -5.37 -30.96
N PHE A 29 -38.01 -6.21 -32.01
CA PHE A 29 -39.17 -6.43 -32.91
C PHE A 29 -39.83 -7.80 -32.70
N ASP A 30 -39.26 -8.67 -31.90
CA ASP A 30 -39.74 -10.04 -31.74
C ASP A 30 -39.78 -10.44 -30.27
N GLU A 31 -40.85 -11.10 -29.83
CA GLU A 31 -41.05 -11.58 -28.46
C GLU A 31 -40.31 -12.90 -28.21
N SER A 32 -39.81 -13.57 -29.26
CA SER A 32 -39.05 -14.80 -29.12
C SER A 32 -37.56 -14.55 -29.09
N TYR A 33 -36.92 -15.04 -28.03
CA TYR A 33 -35.48 -14.98 -27.87
C TYR A 33 -34.79 -16.16 -28.54
N VAL A 34 -33.94 -15.89 -29.55
CA VAL A 34 -32.95 -16.85 -30.07
C VAL A 34 -31.58 -16.15 -30.17
N PRO A 35 -30.48 -16.85 -29.84
CA PRO A 35 -29.13 -16.25 -29.90
C PRO A 35 -28.76 -15.66 -31.25
N GLU A 36 -29.33 -16.15 -32.34
CA GLU A 36 -29.10 -15.69 -33.70
C GLU A 36 -29.69 -14.30 -33.99
N ASP A 37 -30.55 -13.77 -33.11
CA ASP A 37 -31.16 -12.44 -33.28
C ASP A 37 -30.18 -11.29 -32.89
N TYR A 38 -29.00 -11.63 -32.37
CA TYR A 38 -27.98 -10.63 -32.07
C TYR A 38 -27.10 -10.34 -33.27
N PHE A 39 -26.96 -9.07 -33.57
CA PHE A 39 -26.06 -8.58 -34.60
C PHE A 39 -24.81 -8.02 -33.95
N LEU A 40 -23.65 -8.55 -34.33
CA LEU A 40 -22.40 -7.93 -34.03
C LEU A 40 -22.33 -6.57 -34.74
N ILE A 41 -22.12 -5.49 -34.01
CA ILE A 41 -21.90 -4.18 -34.63
C ILE A 41 -20.51 -4.24 -35.28
N PRO A 42 -20.45 -4.22 -36.64
CA PRO A 42 -19.17 -4.35 -37.31
C PRO A 42 -18.34 -3.09 -37.15
N GLY A 43 -17.03 -3.27 -37.05
CA GLY A 43 -16.06 -2.20 -37.17
C GLY A 43 -15.46 -1.77 -35.86
N THR A 44 -15.54 -0.53 -35.53
CA THR A 44 -14.63 0.18 -34.62
C THR A 44 -15.06 0.22 -33.16
N PHE A 45 -16.11 -0.51 -32.76
CA PHE A 45 -16.57 -0.46 -31.38
C PHE A 45 -16.05 -1.68 -30.60
N SER A 46 -15.01 -1.45 -29.83
CA SER A 46 -14.51 -2.40 -28.82
C SER A 46 -14.46 -1.73 -27.48
N LEU A 47 -14.76 -2.51 -26.43
CA LEU A 47 -14.58 -2.09 -25.05
C LEU A 47 -13.34 -2.79 -24.50
N GLN A 48 -12.40 -2.02 -24.02
CA GLN A 48 -11.28 -2.53 -23.25
C GLN A 48 -11.62 -2.39 -21.77
N MET A 49 -11.53 -3.48 -21.06
CA MET A 49 -11.61 -3.45 -19.61
C MET A 49 -10.28 -3.05 -19.01
N ARG A 50 -10.35 -2.27 -17.96
CA ARG A 50 -9.17 -1.85 -17.17
C ARG A 50 -9.46 -2.09 -15.71
N ASP A 51 -8.46 -2.60 -15.00
CA ASP A 51 -8.61 -2.93 -13.58
C ASP A 51 -7.26 -2.95 -12.88
N VAL A 52 -7.28 -2.76 -11.55
CA VAL A 52 -6.11 -2.91 -10.70
C VAL A 52 -6.36 -4.06 -9.74
N PHE A 53 -5.56 -5.13 -9.83
CA PHE A 53 -5.76 -6.33 -9.02
C PHE A 53 -5.12 -6.25 -7.64
N ASN A 54 -3.89 -5.76 -7.57
CA ASN A 54 -3.17 -5.63 -6.30
C ASN A 54 -1.89 -4.80 -6.45
N LEU A 55 -1.27 -4.52 -5.29
CA LEU A 55 0.09 -4.02 -5.17
C LEU A 55 1.01 -5.14 -4.67
N THR A 56 2.22 -5.20 -5.21
CA THR A 56 3.27 -6.11 -4.75
C THR A 56 4.49 -5.30 -4.36
N ALA A 57 4.93 -5.41 -3.11
CA ALA A 57 6.16 -4.78 -2.65
C ALA A 57 7.36 -5.36 -3.39
N LEU A 58 8.28 -4.52 -3.82
CA LEU A 58 9.52 -4.96 -4.45
C LEU A 58 10.62 -5.11 -3.41
N PRO A 59 11.62 -5.98 -3.68
CA PRO A 59 12.76 -6.15 -2.79
C PRO A 59 13.49 -4.83 -2.54
N GLY A 60 13.89 -4.59 -1.30
CA GLY A 60 14.84 -3.55 -0.91
C GLY A 60 16.24 -3.80 -1.46
N ALA A 61 17.17 -2.93 -1.11
CA ALA A 61 18.57 -3.03 -1.55
C ALA A 61 19.28 -4.31 -1.06
N ASP A 62 18.82 -4.87 0.06
CA ASP A 62 19.32 -6.12 0.66
C ASP A 62 18.65 -7.40 0.09
N GLY A 63 17.70 -7.23 -0.86
CA GLY A 63 16.93 -8.32 -1.47
C GLY A 63 15.75 -8.81 -0.64
N SER A 64 15.48 -8.23 0.53
CA SER A 64 14.33 -8.57 1.36
C SER A 64 13.05 -7.91 0.84
N VAL A 65 11.92 -8.58 1.02
CA VAL A 65 10.60 -8.09 0.57
C VAL A 65 9.73 -7.81 1.80
N GLY A 66 9.25 -6.59 1.91
CA GLY A 66 8.29 -6.19 2.94
C GLY A 66 6.84 -6.57 2.60
N ALA A 67 5.93 -6.28 3.53
CA ALA A 67 4.51 -6.52 3.33
C ALA A 67 3.95 -5.67 2.17
N ASN A 68 2.99 -6.23 1.44
CA ASN A 68 2.37 -5.54 0.31
C ASN A 68 1.45 -4.38 0.74
N ASP A 69 0.95 -4.45 1.96
CA ASP A 69 -0.05 -3.54 2.53
C ASP A 69 0.50 -2.63 3.63
N PHE A 70 1.82 -2.48 3.73
CA PHE A 70 2.45 -1.72 4.80
C PHE A 70 3.61 -0.86 4.29
N ALA A 71 3.75 0.35 4.83
CA ALA A 71 4.87 1.26 4.62
C ALA A 71 5.35 1.82 5.96
N ILE A 72 6.57 2.35 5.98
CA ILE A 72 7.13 3.05 7.14
C ILE A 72 7.18 4.54 6.81
N LYS A 73 6.70 5.38 7.74
CA LYS A 73 6.79 6.84 7.62
C LYS A 73 8.26 7.26 7.39
N ASP A 74 8.45 8.21 6.50
CA ASP A 74 9.75 8.76 6.10
C ASP A 74 10.71 7.76 5.43
N VAL A 75 10.24 6.53 5.11
CA VAL A 75 11.03 5.52 4.40
C VAL A 75 10.42 5.26 3.03
N PRO A 76 11.16 5.54 1.94
CA PRO A 76 10.69 5.23 0.59
C PRO A 76 10.46 3.74 0.40
N LYS A 77 9.31 3.36 -0.13
CA LYS A 77 8.99 1.97 -0.48
C LYS A 77 8.55 1.87 -1.92
N VAL A 78 8.97 0.80 -2.59
CA VAL A 78 8.67 0.57 -4.00
C VAL A 78 7.67 -0.57 -4.12
N TRP A 79 6.60 -0.32 -4.88
CA TRP A 79 5.61 -1.34 -5.26
C TRP A 79 5.51 -1.47 -6.77
N ARG A 80 5.06 -2.64 -7.19
CA ARG A 80 4.56 -2.89 -8.53
C ARG A 80 3.04 -3.01 -8.47
N ALA A 81 2.34 -2.26 -9.30
CA ALA A 81 0.91 -2.47 -9.51
C ALA A 81 0.69 -3.55 -10.58
N ASN A 82 -0.18 -4.50 -10.28
CA ASN A 82 -0.67 -5.48 -11.24
C ASN A 82 -1.96 -4.94 -11.85
N VAL A 83 -1.88 -4.49 -13.08
CA VAL A 83 -2.93 -3.73 -13.76
C VAL A 83 -3.27 -4.35 -15.10
N LEU A 84 -4.55 -4.52 -15.36
CA LEU A 84 -5.07 -4.86 -16.68
C LEU A 84 -5.24 -3.58 -17.51
N GLY A 85 -4.72 -3.58 -18.74
CA GLY A 85 -4.85 -2.44 -19.65
C GLY A 85 -4.02 -1.23 -19.25
N SER A 86 -2.89 -1.46 -18.56
CA SER A 86 -1.98 -0.40 -18.11
C SER A 86 -1.26 0.31 -19.26
N SER A 87 -0.93 1.58 -19.03
CA SER A 87 -0.13 2.43 -19.92
C SER A 87 1.01 3.10 -19.16
N VAL A 88 2.05 3.52 -19.86
CA VAL A 88 3.21 4.21 -19.27
C VAL A 88 2.85 5.59 -18.68
N ASP A 89 1.74 6.18 -19.11
CA ASP A 89 1.27 7.48 -18.64
C ASP A 89 0.19 7.38 -17.55
N ASP A 90 -0.11 6.17 -17.10
CA ASP A 90 -1.01 5.97 -15.97
C ASP A 90 -0.40 6.55 -14.69
N GLN A 91 -1.27 7.00 -13.79
CA GLN A 91 -0.88 7.56 -12.51
C GLN A 91 -1.43 6.71 -11.35
N ILE A 92 -0.68 6.67 -10.28
CA ILE A 92 -1.05 5.96 -9.06
C ILE A 92 -0.88 6.87 -7.85
N GLY A 93 -1.65 6.65 -6.81
CA GLY A 93 -1.56 7.37 -5.56
C GLY A 93 -2.39 6.70 -4.47
N PHE A 94 -2.55 7.39 -3.36
CA PHE A 94 -3.38 6.92 -2.27
C PHE A 94 -4.36 7.99 -1.82
N GLN A 95 -5.53 7.56 -1.35
CA GLN A 95 -6.52 8.48 -0.82
C GLN A 95 -6.15 8.86 0.62
N ILE A 96 -5.71 10.10 0.81
CA ILE A 96 -5.37 10.69 2.10
C ILE A 96 -6.39 11.79 2.39
N ASN A 97 -7.03 11.75 3.56
CA ASN A 97 -8.07 12.72 3.95
C ASN A 97 -9.19 12.90 2.89
N GLY A 98 -9.56 11.80 2.21
CA GLY A 98 -10.61 11.80 1.19
C GLY A 98 -10.17 12.33 -0.18
N GLN A 99 -8.92 12.68 -0.36
CA GLN A 99 -8.35 13.16 -1.63
C GLN A 99 -7.29 12.20 -2.14
N CYS A 100 -7.27 11.93 -3.45
CA CYS A 100 -6.24 11.12 -4.07
C CYS A 100 -4.97 11.96 -4.31
N GLU A 101 -3.91 11.64 -3.60
CA GLU A 101 -2.58 12.18 -3.83
C GLU A 101 -1.86 11.33 -4.87
N MET A 102 -1.83 11.83 -6.11
CA MET A 102 -1.28 11.09 -7.25
C MET A 102 0.22 11.31 -7.39
N VAL A 103 0.96 10.22 -7.56
CA VAL A 103 2.39 10.27 -7.88
C VAL A 103 2.55 10.34 -9.40
N PRO A 104 3.28 11.36 -9.95
CA PRO A 104 3.32 11.60 -11.38
C PRO A 104 4.16 10.61 -12.20
N TYR A 105 4.77 9.59 -11.59
CA TYR A 105 5.71 8.72 -12.29
C TYR A 105 5.48 7.24 -12.11
N VAL A 106 5.36 6.56 -13.26
CA VAL A 106 5.68 5.15 -13.41
C VAL A 106 7.19 5.06 -13.68
N VAL A 107 7.96 4.60 -12.71
CA VAL A 107 9.32 4.17 -12.97
C VAL A 107 9.24 2.89 -13.80
N SER A 108 10.13 2.71 -14.78
CA SER A 108 10.21 1.56 -15.69
C SER A 108 9.64 0.26 -15.10
N GLY A 109 8.66 -0.35 -15.80
CA GLY A 109 8.06 -1.64 -15.41
C GLY A 109 6.88 -1.56 -14.43
N PHE A 110 6.11 -0.46 -14.44
CA PHE A 110 4.94 -0.26 -13.56
C PHE A 110 5.28 -0.32 -12.07
N THR A 111 6.43 0.21 -11.71
CA THR A 111 6.89 0.32 -10.33
C THR A 111 6.72 1.76 -9.85
N TYR A 112 6.31 1.91 -8.59
CA TYR A 112 6.00 3.18 -7.96
C TYR A 112 6.75 3.30 -6.65
N THR A 113 7.37 4.46 -6.40
CA THR A 113 8.01 4.76 -5.13
C THR A 113 7.16 5.74 -4.36
N PHE A 114 6.78 5.36 -3.14
CA PHE A 114 6.03 6.20 -2.22
C PHE A 114 6.89 6.61 -1.05
N HIS A 115 6.69 7.84 -0.63
CA HIS A 115 7.30 8.41 0.56
C HIS A 115 6.20 9.13 1.36
N TYR A 116 5.96 8.68 2.57
CA TYR A 116 4.94 9.24 3.47
C TYR A 116 5.64 10.04 4.56
N ASP A 117 5.46 11.36 4.56
CA ASP A 117 6.09 12.29 5.51
C ASP A 117 5.11 12.89 6.52
N SER A 118 3.81 12.92 6.21
CA SER A 118 2.81 13.69 6.94
C SER A 118 1.60 12.90 7.43
N VAL A 119 1.65 11.55 7.41
CA VAL A 119 0.51 10.72 7.76
C VAL A 119 0.37 10.57 9.27
N GLU A 120 -0.77 10.97 9.82
CA GLU A 120 -1.15 10.77 11.21
C GLU A 120 -2.23 9.66 11.30
N GLY A 121 -2.03 8.69 12.21
CA GLY A 121 -3.03 7.68 12.56
C GLY A 121 -2.82 6.30 11.92
N GLU A 122 -3.55 5.31 12.43
CA GLU A 122 -3.53 3.91 11.97
C GLU A 122 -4.40 3.66 10.73
N GLU A 123 -4.75 4.69 9.98
CA GLU A 123 -5.67 4.56 8.87
C GLU A 123 -5.03 3.78 7.72
N ALA A 124 -5.83 2.94 7.10
CA ALA A 124 -5.49 2.30 5.85
C ALA A 124 -5.86 3.25 4.70
N PHE A 125 -4.92 3.50 3.82
CA PHE A 125 -5.07 4.40 2.70
C PHE A 125 -5.47 3.62 1.45
N PRO A 126 -6.70 3.81 0.92
CA PRO A 126 -7.13 3.18 -0.33
C PRO A 126 -6.28 3.61 -1.51
N LEU A 127 -6.04 2.68 -2.42
CA LEU A 127 -5.35 2.94 -3.67
C LEU A 127 -6.20 3.85 -4.57
N CYS A 128 -5.56 4.86 -5.14
CA CYS A 128 -6.08 5.65 -6.24
C CYS A 128 -5.30 5.32 -7.52
N TYR A 129 -6.02 5.10 -8.60
CA TYR A 129 -5.41 4.86 -9.89
C TYR A 129 -6.10 5.69 -10.99
N LYS A 130 -5.30 6.24 -11.88
CA LYS A 130 -5.80 6.98 -13.02
C LYS A 130 -5.23 6.37 -14.29
N PHE A 131 -6.08 5.72 -15.04
CA PHE A 131 -5.76 5.29 -16.40
C PHE A 131 -5.65 6.51 -17.31
N VAL A 132 -4.72 6.48 -18.24
CA VAL A 132 -4.54 7.60 -19.18
C VAL A 132 -5.84 7.87 -19.93
N GLY A 133 -6.27 9.15 -19.94
CA GLY A 133 -7.53 9.58 -20.57
C GLY A 133 -8.79 9.38 -19.74
N GLU A 134 -8.69 8.78 -18.53
CA GLU A 134 -9.83 8.51 -17.66
C GLU A 134 -9.79 9.36 -16.38
N GLU A 135 -10.89 9.36 -15.64
CA GLU A 135 -10.96 9.93 -14.29
C GLU A 135 -10.24 9.04 -13.28
N VAL A 136 -9.91 9.61 -12.12
CA VAL A 136 -9.31 8.87 -11.01
C VAL A 136 -10.32 7.89 -10.42
N VAL A 137 -9.90 6.64 -10.25
CA VAL A 137 -10.70 5.59 -9.61
C VAL A 137 -10.07 5.24 -8.26
N VAL A 138 -10.89 5.09 -7.23
CA VAL A 138 -10.48 4.60 -5.91
C VAL A 138 -10.77 3.11 -5.81
N PHE A 139 -9.78 2.33 -5.38
CA PHE A 139 -9.86 0.89 -5.12
C PHE A 139 -9.83 0.66 -3.60
N PRO A 140 -10.99 0.64 -2.93
CA PRO A 140 -11.06 0.61 -1.47
C PRO A 140 -10.59 -0.72 -0.86
N GLU A 141 -10.56 -1.79 -1.64
CA GLU A 141 -10.07 -3.12 -1.24
C GLU A 141 -8.54 -3.23 -1.28
N ILE A 142 -7.86 -2.31 -1.98
CA ILE A 142 -6.39 -2.28 -2.06
C ILE A 142 -5.92 -1.13 -1.17
N THR A 143 -5.43 -1.45 0.01
CA THR A 143 -5.05 -0.45 1.01
C THR A 143 -3.61 -0.62 1.45
N VAL A 144 -2.99 0.49 1.88
CA VAL A 144 -1.67 0.51 2.52
C VAL A 144 -1.78 1.21 3.88
N ARG A 145 -1.24 0.58 4.91
CA ARG A 145 -1.09 1.16 6.25
C ARG A 145 0.30 1.77 6.38
N VAL A 146 0.41 2.85 7.13
CA VAL A 146 1.70 3.50 7.39
C VAL A 146 2.01 3.44 8.88
N GLY A 147 3.16 2.86 9.22
CA GLY A 147 3.61 2.75 10.61
C GLY A 147 4.76 3.70 10.93
N HIS A 148 4.85 4.12 12.19
CA HIS A 148 6.00 4.84 12.72
C HIS A 148 6.11 4.71 14.24
N LEU A 149 7.31 4.88 14.74
CA LEU A 149 7.58 4.97 16.16
C LEU A 149 7.54 6.43 16.61
N ASP A 150 6.68 6.78 17.58
CA ASP A 150 6.60 8.13 18.12
C ASP A 150 7.56 8.33 19.28
N THR A 151 7.43 7.49 20.30
CA THR A 151 8.19 7.66 21.54
C THR A 151 8.54 6.35 22.22
N LEU A 152 9.65 6.39 22.96
CA LEU A 152 9.99 5.43 23.99
C LEU A 152 9.92 6.12 25.35
N THR A 153 8.99 5.70 26.17
CA THR A 153 8.79 6.30 27.51
C THR A 153 9.30 5.34 28.58
N SER A 154 10.26 5.78 29.39
CA SER A 154 10.73 5.00 30.51
C SER A 154 9.61 4.75 31.52
N THR A 155 9.45 3.52 31.94
CA THR A 155 8.46 3.14 32.98
C THR A 155 8.94 3.51 34.39
N THR A 156 10.23 3.80 34.56
CA THR A 156 10.85 4.13 35.87
C THR A 156 11.98 5.13 35.69
N GLY A 157 12.13 6.06 36.63
CA GLY A 157 13.26 7.02 36.70
C GLY A 157 13.30 8.03 35.53
N SER A 158 14.47 8.56 35.25
CA SER A 158 14.66 9.58 34.21
C SER A 158 14.40 9.00 32.82
N PRO A 159 13.66 9.71 31.91
CA PRO A 159 13.19 9.14 30.67
C PRO A 159 14.31 8.69 29.71
N ASN A 160 15.37 9.44 29.59
CA ASN A 160 16.42 9.23 28.57
C ASN A 160 17.76 8.75 29.18
N VAL A 161 17.71 8.09 30.33
CA VAL A 161 18.93 7.60 30.99
C VAL A 161 18.83 6.10 31.23
N LEU A 162 19.79 5.37 30.68
CA LEU A 162 20.04 3.96 30.97
C LEU A 162 21.38 3.83 31.66
N MET A 163 21.41 3.18 32.84
CA MET A 163 22.66 2.97 33.57
C MET A 163 23.36 1.72 33.03
N ILE A 164 24.68 1.80 32.93
CA ILE A 164 25.52 0.67 32.52
C ILE A 164 25.31 -0.49 33.48
N HIS A 165 25.25 -1.70 32.97
CA HIS A 165 24.99 -2.94 33.69
C HIS A 165 23.65 -2.99 34.46
N SER A 166 22.69 -2.15 34.07
CA SER A 166 21.32 -2.23 34.57
C SER A 166 20.32 -2.40 33.42
N SER A 167 19.22 -3.06 33.70
CA SER A 167 18.11 -3.18 32.74
C SER A 167 17.05 -2.15 33.07
N LYS A 168 16.43 -1.61 32.03
CA LYS A 168 15.36 -0.63 32.14
C LYS A 168 14.25 -0.90 31.12
N SER A 169 13.01 -0.81 31.60
CA SER A 169 11.83 -1.00 30.75
C SER A 169 11.36 0.32 30.16
N PHE A 170 10.94 0.27 28.90
CA PHE A 170 10.37 1.39 28.16
C PHE A 170 9.06 0.97 27.52
N ALA A 171 8.03 1.77 27.68
CA ALA A 171 6.81 1.65 26.89
C ALA A 171 7.09 2.16 25.47
N VAL A 172 6.62 1.42 24.49
CA VAL A 172 6.77 1.73 23.05
C VAL A 172 5.46 2.31 22.58
N GLN A 173 5.50 3.50 21.97
CA GLN A 173 4.33 4.18 21.42
C GLN A 173 4.58 4.61 19.99
N GLY A 174 3.58 4.40 19.14
CA GLY A 174 3.61 4.75 17.74
C GLY A 174 2.41 4.18 17.00
N VAL A 175 2.34 4.45 15.72
CA VAL A 175 1.29 3.92 14.83
C VAL A 175 1.71 2.56 14.31
N ALA A 176 0.79 1.60 14.34
CA ALA A 176 0.99 0.21 13.92
C ALA A 176 2.13 -0.53 14.66
N VAL A 177 2.51 -0.04 15.83
CA VAL A 177 3.44 -0.73 16.74
C VAL A 177 2.76 -1.96 17.33
N ALA A 178 3.42 -3.11 17.28
CA ALA A 178 2.86 -4.38 17.71
C ALA A 178 3.87 -5.24 18.47
N ASP A 179 3.33 -6.21 19.23
CA ASP A 179 4.15 -7.27 19.81
C ASP A 179 4.83 -8.08 18.69
N GLY A 180 6.09 -8.37 18.87
CA GLY A 180 6.94 -9.01 17.85
C GLY A 180 7.82 -8.04 17.06
N ASP A 181 7.54 -6.75 17.09
CA ASP A 181 8.44 -5.72 16.57
C ASP A 181 9.78 -5.74 17.33
N LYS A 182 10.81 -5.26 16.66
CA LYS A 182 12.16 -5.34 17.21
C LYS A 182 12.77 -3.96 17.38
N LEU A 183 13.51 -3.78 18.47
CA LEU A 183 14.33 -2.60 18.72
C LEU A 183 15.75 -2.98 19.06
N PHE A 184 16.68 -2.08 18.77
CA PHE A 184 18.05 -2.18 19.27
C PHE A 184 18.65 -0.81 19.52
N LEU A 185 19.70 -0.77 20.32
CA LEU A 185 20.51 0.41 20.59
C LEU A 185 21.79 0.31 19.78
N ALA A 186 22.19 1.38 19.12
CA ALA A 186 23.42 1.46 18.35
C ALA A 186 24.17 2.77 18.62
N ALA A 187 25.49 2.73 18.59
CA ALA A 187 26.34 3.93 18.69
C ALA A 187 26.26 4.78 17.41
N GLU A 188 26.15 4.12 16.28
CA GLU A 188 25.92 4.73 14.96
C GLU A 188 24.47 4.45 14.49
N PRO A 189 23.88 5.30 13.64
CA PRO A 189 22.49 5.14 13.23
C PRO A 189 22.22 3.80 12.56
N CYS A 190 21.55 2.92 13.28
CA CYS A 190 21.01 1.62 12.84
C CYS A 190 22.02 0.65 12.18
N GLU A 191 23.30 0.78 12.48
CA GLU A 191 24.34 -0.13 12.05
C GLU A 191 24.70 -1.13 13.17
N ALA A 192 24.92 -2.38 12.80
CA ALA A 192 25.43 -3.50 13.62
C ALA A 192 24.86 -3.53 15.06
N PRO A 193 23.65 -4.06 15.27
CA PRO A 193 23.03 -4.13 16.59
C PRO A 193 23.85 -5.01 17.55
N GLU A 194 24.17 -4.49 18.75
CA GLU A 194 24.78 -5.29 19.80
C GLU A 194 23.76 -6.26 20.43
N GLU A 195 22.55 -5.78 20.65
CA GLU A 195 21.44 -6.56 21.22
C GLU A 195 20.12 -6.14 20.58
N VAL A 196 19.37 -7.11 20.07
CA VAL A 196 18.02 -6.89 19.53
C VAL A 196 16.99 -7.35 20.57
N VAL A 197 16.11 -6.46 20.97
CA VAL A 197 15.00 -6.75 21.87
C VAL A 197 13.68 -6.76 21.13
N THR A 198 12.73 -7.54 21.63
CA THR A 198 11.40 -7.69 21.02
C THR A 198 10.36 -6.97 21.85
N VAL A 199 9.45 -6.25 21.21
CA VAL A 199 8.29 -5.64 21.87
C VAL A 199 7.40 -6.75 22.39
N THR A 200 7.07 -6.65 23.67
CA THR A 200 6.15 -7.58 24.33
C THR A 200 5.23 -6.79 25.27
N ASN A 201 3.94 -6.96 25.12
CA ASN A 201 2.91 -6.19 25.84
C ASN A 201 3.14 -4.66 25.72
N GLY A 202 3.50 -4.18 24.53
CA GLY A 202 3.75 -2.75 24.28
C GLY A 202 4.99 -2.18 24.98
N ALA A 203 5.92 -3.02 25.42
CA ALA A 203 7.14 -2.60 26.11
C ALA A 203 8.38 -3.37 25.66
N VAL A 204 9.54 -2.77 25.90
CA VAL A 204 10.87 -3.39 25.73
C VAL A 204 11.73 -3.20 26.95
N VAL A 205 12.71 -4.08 27.12
CA VAL A 205 13.72 -3.96 28.20
C VAL A 205 15.10 -3.85 27.55
N PHE A 206 15.76 -2.73 27.75
CA PHE A 206 17.15 -2.52 27.34
C PHE A 206 18.13 -2.67 28.49
N SER A 207 19.31 -3.18 28.15
CA SER A 207 20.51 -3.12 28.97
C SER A 207 21.65 -2.49 28.18
N ALA A 208 22.49 -1.68 28.80
CA ALA A 208 23.68 -1.11 28.19
C ALA A 208 24.95 -1.64 28.83
N SER A 209 25.91 -2.03 28.02
CA SER A 209 27.26 -2.47 28.46
C SER A 209 28.28 -1.33 28.34
N THR A 210 28.02 -0.32 27.52
CA THR A 210 28.92 0.80 27.22
C THR A 210 28.27 2.14 27.53
N ALA A 211 29.07 3.14 27.90
CA ALA A 211 28.61 4.51 28.08
C ALA A 211 28.68 5.28 26.77
N GLY A 212 27.69 6.14 26.53
CA GLY A 212 27.64 7.00 25.34
C GLY A 212 26.22 7.41 25.01
N ALA A 213 26.09 8.21 23.95
CA ALA A 213 24.81 8.43 23.30
C ALA A 213 24.51 7.24 22.40
N LEU A 214 23.29 6.71 22.49
CA LEU A 214 22.85 5.58 21.69
C LEU A 214 21.63 5.99 20.88
N HIS A 215 21.61 5.58 19.63
CA HIS A 215 20.45 5.68 18.75
C HIS A 215 19.51 4.51 18.96
N VAL A 216 18.21 4.77 18.93
CA VAL A 216 17.19 3.74 18.96
C VAL A 216 16.82 3.39 17.55
N CYS A 217 16.97 2.14 17.18
CA CYS A 217 16.56 1.63 15.88
C CYS A 217 15.36 0.71 16.06
N TYR A 218 14.34 0.91 15.23
CA TYR A 218 13.08 0.19 15.29
C TYR A 218 12.83 -0.57 14.00
N LYS A 219 12.31 -1.78 14.14
CA LYS A 219 11.91 -2.62 13.03
C LYS A 219 10.51 -3.17 13.22
N PHE A 220 9.60 -2.86 12.35
CA PHE A 220 8.30 -3.52 12.28
C PHE A 220 8.46 -5.00 11.90
N ALA A 221 7.70 -5.89 12.53
CA ALA A 221 7.80 -7.34 12.31
C ALA A 221 7.46 -7.73 10.86
N THR A 222 6.64 -6.91 10.20
CA THR A 222 6.19 -7.10 8.80
C THR A 222 7.16 -6.57 7.75
N GLU A 223 8.21 -5.85 8.17
CA GLU A 223 9.15 -5.22 7.25
C GLU A 223 10.56 -5.82 7.36
N PRO A 224 11.33 -5.88 6.28
CA PRO A 224 12.74 -6.24 6.28
C PRO A 224 13.58 -5.15 6.98
N PHE A 225 14.82 -5.47 7.30
CA PHE A 225 15.81 -4.47 7.76
C PHE A 225 16.24 -3.58 6.62
#